data_a9a8e3650fb8b2d54442e37500d3b2b8
#
_entry.id   a9a8e3650fb8b2d54442e37500d3b2b8
#
_cell.length_a   1.000
_cell.length_b   1.000
_cell.length_c   1.000
_cell.angle_alpha   90.00
_cell.angle_beta   90.00
_cell.angle_gamma   90.00
#
_symmetry.space_group_name_H-M   'P 1'
#
loop_
_entity.id
_entity.type
_entity.pdbx_description
1 polymer ?
#
loop_
_entity_poly.entity_id
_entity_poly.type
_entity_poly.pdbx_seq_one_letter_code
_entity_poly.pdbx_strand_id
1 'polypeptide(L)'
;MISANLTKNVRRAIYKRDGYRCALCDSPKGLQIHHVMPRSEGGSNDPMNLITLCWVCHAIAHGTRMPDCADWMTPVEIHEACIEYVADMYAP
;
A
#
# COMPACT_ATOMS: atom_id res chain seq x y z
N MET A 1 10.28 18.93 -14.56
CA MET A 1 10.03 18.52 -13.17
C MET A 1 9.47 17.11 -13.12
N ILE A 2 10.00 16.35 -12.22
CA ILE A 2 9.53 14.98 -12.06
C ILE A 2 8.17 14.98 -11.40
N SER A 3 7.24 14.29 -12.02
CA SER A 3 5.92 14.16 -11.45
C SER A 3 5.96 13.44 -10.10
N ALA A 4 5.25 13.97 -9.15
CA ALA A 4 5.06 13.31 -7.87
C ALA A 4 4.16 12.09 -8.03
N ASN A 5 3.42 12.02 -9.12
CA ASN A 5 2.43 10.97 -9.34
C ASN A 5 3.04 9.75 -9.99
N LEU A 6 2.49 8.60 -9.63
CA LEU A 6 2.84 7.35 -10.29
C LEU A 6 2.36 7.37 -11.72
N THR A 7 3.14 6.79 -12.62
CA THR A 7 2.69 6.62 -13.98
C THR A 7 1.63 5.53 -14.04
N LYS A 8 0.82 5.57 -15.10
CA LYS A 8 -0.20 4.55 -15.30
C LYS A 8 0.42 3.15 -15.39
N ASN A 9 1.57 3.04 -16.05
CA ASN A 9 2.24 1.74 -16.21
C ASN A 9 2.74 1.17 -14.88
N VAL A 10 3.33 2.02 -14.04
CA VAL A 10 3.79 1.58 -12.73
C VAL A 10 2.60 1.14 -11.87
N ARG A 11 1.54 1.94 -11.87
CA ARG A 11 0.34 1.64 -11.11
C ARG A 11 -0.25 0.29 -11.52
N ARG A 12 -0.37 0.09 -12.81
CA ARG A 12 -0.91 -1.17 -13.35
C ARG A 12 -0.04 -2.36 -12.97
N ALA A 13 1.27 -2.20 -13.03
CA ALA A 13 2.19 -3.27 -12.69
C ALA A 13 2.06 -3.67 -11.23
N ILE A 14 1.89 -2.70 -10.33
CA ILE A 14 1.73 -2.99 -8.90
C ILE A 14 0.40 -3.69 -8.63
N TYR A 15 -0.69 -3.20 -9.22
CA TYR A 15 -1.98 -3.87 -9.07
C TYR A 15 -1.92 -5.32 -9.55
N LYS A 16 -1.28 -5.54 -10.68
CA LYS A 16 -1.15 -6.88 -11.24
C LYS A 16 -0.30 -7.77 -10.33
N ARG A 17 0.81 -7.25 -9.83
CA ARG A 17 1.68 -7.99 -8.91
C ARG A 17 0.90 -8.46 -7.68
N ASP A 18 0.03 -7.59 -7.16
CA ASP A 18 -0.70 -7.86 -5.92
C ASP A 18 -2.04 -8.54 -6.16
N GLY A 19 -2.35 -8.92 -7.41
CA GLY A 19 -3.53 -9.71 -7.73
C GLY A 19 -4.84 -8.94 -7.77
N TYR A 20 -4.77 -7.61 -7.95
CA TYR A 20 -5.95 -6.74 -8.02
C TYR A 20 -6.82 -6.83 -6.77
N ARG A 21 -6.16 -6.93 -5.62
CA ARG A 21 -6.81 -6.97 -4.31
C ARG A 21 -5.86 -6.39 -3.27
N CYS A 22 -6.41 -6.06 -2.11
CA CYS A 22 -5.59 -5.58 -1.01
C CYS A 22 -4.57 -6.63 -0.61
N ALA A 23 -3.31 -6.23 -0.52
CA ALA A 23 -2.24 -7.15 -0.15
C ALA A 23 -2.38 -7.69 1.27
N LEU A 24 -3.09 -6.98 2.14
CA LEU A 24 -3.19 -7.35 3.55
C LEU A 24 -4.49 -8.06 3.91
N CYS A 25 -5.63 -7.67 3.31
CA CYS A 25 -6.92 -8.23 3.69
C CYS A 25 -7.69 -8.85 2.53
N ASP A 26 -7.12 -8.85 1.33
CA ASP A 26 -7.71 -9.42 0.12
C ASP A 26 -8.95 -8.72 -0.42
N SER A 27 -9.36 -7.60 0.15
CA SER A 27 -10.53 -6.87 -0.34
C SER A 27 -10.24 -6.28 -1.72
N PRO A 28 -11.16 -6.39 -2.68
CA PRO A 28 -11.01 -5.77 -4.00
C PRO A 28 -11.54 -4.35 -4.05
N LYS A 29 -11.98 -3.78 -2.94
CA LYS A 29 -12.71 -2.51 -2.93
C LYS A 29 -11.80 -1.31 -2.72
N GLY A 30 -11.96 -0.32 -3.60
CA GLY A 30 -11.27 0.95 -3.45
C GLY A 30 -9.75 0.84 -3.43
N LEU A 31 -9.21 0.02 -4.31
CA LEU A 31 -7.76 -0.23 -4.33
C LEU A 31 -6.98 1.04 -4.63
N GLN A 32 -5.92 1.24 -3.88
CA GLN A 32 -5.02 2.38 -4.02
C GLN A 32 -3.58 1.91 -3.86
N ILE A 33 -2.66 2.62 -4.50
CA ILE A 33 -1.24 2.36 -4.32
C ILE A 33 -0.77 3.16 -3.12
N HIS A 34 -0.18 2.47 -2.16
CA HIS A 34 0.34 3.08 -0.95
C HIS A 34 1.87 3.07 -0.99
N HIS A 35 2.48 4.20 -0.65
CA HIS A 35 3.93 4.29 -0.48
C HIS A 35 4.27 3.82 0.92
N VAL A 36 5.03 2.74 1.03
CA VAL A 36 5.42 2.19 2.33
C VAL A 36 6.20 3.24 3.11
N MET A 37 7.24 3.81 2.49
CA MET A 37 7.87 5.01 3.01
C MET A 37 7.23 6.20 2.32
N PRO A 38 6.62 7.13 3.07
CA PRO A 38 5.94 8.28 2.48
C PRO A 38 6.87 9.12 1.61
N ARG A 39 6.31 9.69 0.56
CA ARG A 39 7.07 10.55 -0.33
C ARG A 39 7.66 11.76 0.40
N SER A 40 6.92 12.27 1.37
CA SER A 40 7.39 13.40 2.19
C SER A 40 8.64 13.04 3.01
N GLU A 41 8.92 11.76 3.20
CA GLU A 41 10.09 11.28 3.92
C GLU A 41 11.12 10.65 2.98
N GLY A 42 11.06 11.00 1.70
CA GLY A 42 12.02 10.51 0.73
C GLY A 42 11.65 9.20 0.06
N GLY A 43 10.43 8.73 0.25
CA GLY A 43 9.98 7.50 -0.37
C GLY A 43 9.92 7.60 -1.88
N SER A 44 10.39 6.57 -2.56
CA SER A 44 10.46 6.54 -4.02
C SER A 44 9.23 5.85 -4.63
N ASN A 45 9.15 5.89 -5.96
CA ASN A 45 8.17 5.15 -6.73
C ASN A 45 8.70 3.78 -7.17
N ASP A 46 9.75 3.31 -6.51
CA ASP A 46 10.28 1.97 -6.76
C ASP A 46 9.24 0.93 -6.34
N PRO A 47 9.04 -0.13 -7.14
CA PRO A 47 8.09 -1.19 -6.77
C PRO A 47 8.29 -1.75 -5.38
N MET A 48 9.51 -1.76 -4.87
CA MET A 48 9.78 -2.23 -3.51
C MET A 48 9.24 -1.30 -2.43
N ASN A 49 8.80 -0.10 -2.81
CA ASN A 49 8.21 0.87 -1.88
C ASN A 49 6.70 1.04 -2.11
N LEU A 50 6.12 0.22 -2.99
CA LEU A 50 4.72 0.36 -3.36
C LEU A 50 3.95 -0.91 -3.03
N ILE A 51 2.71 -0.73 -2.57
CA ILE A 51 1.85 -1.86 -2.22
C ILE A 51 0.40 -1.47 -2.49
N THR A 52 -0.40 -2.46 -2.92
CA THR A 52 -1.82 -2.25 -3.14
C THR A 52 -2.58 -2.44 -1.84
N LEU A 53 -3.34 -1.44 -1.43
CA LEU A 53 -4.21 -1.53 -0.26
C LEU A 53 -5.63 -1.15 -0.65
N CYS A 54 -6.60 -1.76 0.03
CA CYS A 54 -7.99 -1.34 -0.10
C CYS A 54 -8.16 0.00 0.61
N TRP A 55 -9.31 0.65 0.39
CA TRP A 55 -9.53 1.97 0.98
C TRP A 55 -9.50 1.95 2.51
N VAL A 56 -9.94 0.84 3.13
CA VAL A 56 -9.94 0.72 4.58
C VAL A 56 -8.50 0.62 5.13
N CYS A 57 -7.72 -0.32 4.61
CA CYS A 57 -6.34 -0.50 5.06
C CYS A 57 -5.51 0.76 4.79
N HIS A 58 -5.75 1.41 3.65
CA HIS A 58 -5.04 2.65 3.32
C HIS A 58 -5.40 3.77 4.30
N ALA A 59 -6.68 3.87 4.68
CA ALA A 59 -7.12 4.85 5.66
C ALA A 59 -6.48 4.60 7.02
N ILE A 60 -6.43 3.34 7.46
CA ILE A 60 -5.79 2.98 8.72
C ILE A 60 -4.29 3.33 8.67
N ALA A 61 -3.64 3.04 7.55
CA ALA A 61 -2.22 3.36 7.38
C ALA A 61 -1.94 4.85 7.56
N HIS A 62 -2.91 5.70 7.20
CA HIS A 62 -2.80 7.14 7.36
C HIS A 62 -3.37 7.65 8.70
N GLY A 63 -3.70 6.74 9.61
CA GLY A 63 -4.16 7.11 10.95
C GLY A 63 -5.63 7.43 11.05
N THR A 64 -6.40 7.22 9.99
CA THR A 64 -7.84 7.48 10.01
C THR A 64 -8.56 6.32 10.69
N ARG A 65 -9.43 6.62 11.65
CA ARG A 65 -10.26 5.60 12.29
C ARG A 65 -11.47 5.31 11.43
N MET A 66 -11.77 4.04 11.28
CA MET A 66 -12.91 3.59 10.49
C MET A 66 -13.97 3.06 11.45
N PRO A 67 -15.08 3.80 11.64
CA PRO A 67 -16.06 3.44 12.69
C PRO A 67 -16.74 2.09 12.46
N ASP A 68 -16.97 1.71 11.22
CA ASP A 68 -17.70 0.47 10.91
C ASP A 68 -16.80 -0.69 10.58
N CYS A 69 -15.51 -0.45 10.51
CA CYS A 69 -14.55 -1.51 10.23
C CYS A 69 -13.78 -1.72 11.52
N ALA A 70 -13.74 -2.94 11.96
CA ALA A 70 -12.93 -3.24 13.13
C ALA A 70 -11.53 -2.70 12.86
N ASP A 71 -10.98 -2.00 13.83
CA ASP A 71 -9.58 -1.57 13.79
C ASP A 71 -8.76 -2.84 13.94
N TRP A 72 -8.72 -3.65 12.88
CA TRP A 72 -8.05 -4.94 12.94
C TRP A 72 -6.54 -4.80 13.03
N MET A 73 -6.04 -3.61 12.67
CA MET A 73 -4.62 -3.28 12.81
C MET A 73 -4.45 -1.81 13.14
N THR A 74 -3.42 -1.51 13.91
CA THR A 74 -3.01 -0.13 14.14
C THR A 74 -2.21 0.37 12.94
N PRO A 75 -2.01 1.69 12.80
CA PRO A 75 -1.15 2.23 11.74
C PRO A 75 0.26 1.63 11.74
N VAL A 76 0.83 1.40 12.92
CA VAL A 76 2.16 0.80 13.02
C VAL A 76 2.15 -0.64 12.50
N GLU A 77 1.13 -1.40 12.87
CA GLU A 77 1.00 -2.78 12.41
C GLU A 77 0.80 -2.87 10.91
N ILE A 78 0.00 -1.96 10.34
CA ILE A 78 -0.18 -1.88 8.89
C ILE A 78 1.17 -1.62 8.21
N HIS A 79 1.93 -0.68 8.74
CA HIS A 79 3.23 -0.33 8.18
C HIS A 79 4.18 -1.53 8.20
N GLU A 80 4.24 -2.23 9.33
CA GLU A 80 5.08 -3.41 9.46
C GLU A 80 4.64 -4.53 8.52
N ALA A 81 3.33 -4.74 8.40
CA ALA A 81 2.80 -5.75 7.49
C ALA A 81 3.13 -5.42 6.04
N CYS A 82 3.08 -4.15 5.66
CA CYS A 82 3.46 -3.72 4.31
C CYS A 82 4.93 -4.02 4.04
N ILE A 83 5.79 -3.71 5.01
CA ILE A 83 7.23 -3.97 4.87
C ILE A 83 7.47 -5.46 4.66
N GLU A 84 6.84 -6.30 5.48
CA GLU A 84 6.99 -7.75 5.38
C GLU A 84 6.48 -8.28 4.04
N TYR A 85 5.32 -7.80 3.61
CA TYR A 85 4.74 -8.26 2.35
C TYR A 85 5.68 -7.97 1.18
N VAL A 86 6.18 -6.74 1.08
CA VAL A 86 7.05 -6.35 -0.01
C VAL A 86 8.39 -7.08 0.08
N ALA A 87 8.93 -7.23 1.28
CA ALA A 87 10.18 -7.95 1.49
C ALA A 87 10.06 -9.40 1.01
N ASP A 88 8.96 -10.07 1.35
CA ASP A 88 8.74 -11.44 0.93
C ASP A 88 8.56 -11.55 -0.58
N MET A 89 7.90 -10.56 -1.18
CA MET A 89 7.64 -10.52 -2.62
C MET A 89 8.96 -10.50 -3.41
N TYR A 90 9.97 -9.81 -2.92
CA TYR A 90 11.25 -9.63 -3.60
C TYR A 90 12.39 -10.43 -2.96
N ALA A 91 12.08 -11.30 -2.02
CA ALA A 91 13.08 -12.15 -1.40
C ALA A 91 13.64 -13.14 -2.43
N PRO A 92 14.95 -13.46 -2.36
CA PRO A 92 15.54 -14.45 -3.26
C PRO A 92 15.05 -15.85 -2.97
#